data_56a83f7e884ab2b826f810bd228f6cb7
#
_entry.id   56a83f7e884ab2b826f810bd228f6cb7
#
_cell.length_a   1.000
_cell.length_b   1.000
_cell.length_c   1.000
_cell.angle_alpha   90.00
_cell.angle_beta   90.00
_cell.angle_gamma   90.00
#
_symmetry.space_group_name_H-M   'P 1'
#
loop_
_entity.id
_entity.type
_entity.pdbx_description
1 polymer ?
#
loop_
_entity_poly.entity_id
_entity_poly.type
_entity_poly.pdbx_seq_one_letter_code
_entity_poly.pdbx_strand_id
1 'polypeptide(L)'
;LGHSAFRECFAGGKDVDHDVEILEQQQTFHIALPAEPEQMIFDAGKVVLAAVHTDKPLPLWIAELGGATAGIDRISAARALAKIAGPKAVAALVQALGHDPFWAARGAAAQALGAIRSQRARDALVAALPAEDHPRVRRAIVLALGELRDDLVAAAAVARVVEHGDTRYFVEAEAGLALGKLRAKDAPALLRRAAERDS
;
A
#
# COMPACT_ATOMS: atom_id res chain seq x y z
N LEU A 1 -6.03 -13.39 -25.76
CA LEU A 1 -6.29 -14.81 -25.64
C LEU A 1 -5.00 -15.44 -25.14
N GLY A 2 -5.02 -16.17 -24.06
CA GLY A 2 -3.83 -16.73 -23.44
C GLY A 2 -4.17 -17.68 -22.30
N HIS A 3 -3.17 -18.42 -21.88
CA HIS A 3 -3.26 -19.26 -20.70
C HIS A 3 -3.00 -18.43 -19.45
N SER A 4 -3.77 -18.67 -18.40
CA SER A 4 -3.54 -18.10 -17.06
C SER A 4 -3.78 -19.16 -16.00
N ALA A 5 -3.07 -19.05 -14.89
CA ALA A 5 -3.22 -19.93 -13.76
C ALA A 5 -3.97 -19.22 -12.63
N PHE A 6 -4.96 -19.89 -12.06
CA PHE A 6 -5.51 -19.55 -10.76
C PHE A 6 -4.78 -20.35 -9.70
N ARG A 7 -4.31 -19.67 -8.67
CA ARG A 7 -3.76 -20.32 -7.48
C ARG A 7 -4.73 -20.15 -6.32
N GLU A 8 -5.05 -21.25 -5.69
CA GLU A 8 -5.83 -21.31 -4.47
C GLU A 8 -4.97 -21.87 -3.34
N CYS A 9 -4.97 -21.15 -2.25
CA CYS A 9 -4.25 -21.56 -1.05
C CYS A 9 -5.26 -21.95 0.01
N PHE A 10 -5.09 -23.14 0.59
CA PHE A 10 -5.96 -23.69 1.62
C PHE A 10 -5.26 -23.75 2.97
N ALA A 11 -6.05 -23.85 4.03
CA ALA A 11 -5.56 -24.10 5.37
C ALA A 11 -4.60 -25.31 5.40
N GLY A 12 -3.45 -25.14 6.03
CA GLY A 12 -2.40 -26.16 6.06
C GLY A 12 -1.37 -26.08 4.93
N GLY A 13 -1.40 -25.01 4.11
CA GLY A 13 -0.33 -24.69 3.15
C GLY A 13 -0.33 -25.54 1.88
N LYS A 14 -1.47 -26.08 1.50
CA LYS A 14 -1.61 -26.81 0.23
C LYS A 14 -2.14 -25.87 -0.84
N ASP A 15 -1.25 -25.48 -1.76
CA ASP A 15 -1.62 -24.69 -2.93
C ASP A 15 -2.11 -25.61 -4.05
N VAL A 16 -3.16 -25.17 -4.76
CA VAL A 16 -3.67 -25.84 -5.97
C VAL A 16 -3.69 -24.80 -7.10
N ASP A 17 -3.02 -25.13 -8.18
CA ASP A 17 -3.01 -24.31 -9.40
C ASP A 17 -4.01 -24.90 -10.41
N HIS A 18 -4.85 -24.03 -10.97
CA HIS A 18 -5.77 -24.37 -12.05
C HIS A 18 -5.41 -23.57 -13.29
N ASP A 19 -5.05 -24.25 -14.36
CA ASP A 19 -4.81 -23.61 -15.64
C ASP A 19 -6.13 -23.37 -16.37
N VAL A 20 -6.34 -22.14 -16.82
CA VAL A 20 -7.49 -21.75 -17.60
C VAL A 20 -7.05 -21.14 -18.94
N GLU A 21 -7.73 -21.52 -20.02
CA GLU A 21 -7.50 -20.95 -21.35
C GLU A 21 -8.59 -19.90 -21.63
N ILE A 22 -8.17 -18.66 -21.86
CA ILE A 22 -9.07 -17.54 -22.14
C ILE A 22 -9.20 -17.40 -23.65
N LEU A 23 -10.35 -17.79 -24.19
CA LEU A 23 -10.65 -17.81 -25.61
C LEU A 23 -11.61 -16.71 -26.05
N GLU A 24 -12.40 -16.16 -25.11
CA GLU A 24 -13.49 -15.22 -25.36
C GLU A 24 -13.30 -13.92 -24.59
N GLN A 25 -13.98 -12.85 -25.00
CA GLN A 25 -13.99 -11.57 -24.28
C GLN A 25 -14.66 -11.66 -22.91
N GLN A 26 -15.63 -12.57 -22.78
CA GLN A 26 -16.30 -12.89 -21.53
C GLN A 26 -16.43 -14.39 -21.42
N GLN A 27 -15.82 -14.97 -20.42
CA GLN A 27 -15.80 -16.40 -20.23
C GLN A 27 -15.96 -16.72 -18.74
N THR A 28 -16.77 -17.75 -18.42
CA THR A 28 -17.02 -18.17 -17.04
C THR A 28 -16.42 -19.56 -16.82
N PHE A 29 -15.64 -19.67 -15.76
CA PHE A 29 -15.08 -20.94 -15.31
C PHE A 29 -15.74 -21.34 -13.98
N HIS A 30 -16.13 -22.61 -13.86
CA HIS A 30 -16.62 -23.21 -12.64
C HIS A 30 -15.59 -24.20 -12.12
N ILE A 31 -14.92 -23.86 -11.03
CA ILE A 31 -13.88 -24.68 -10.42
C ILE A 31 -14.43 -25.28 -9.15
N ALA A 32 -14.46 -26.62 -9.09
CA ALA A 32 -14.89 -27.33 -7.89
C ALA A 32 -13.76 -27.32 -6.86
N LEU A 33 -14.04 -26.82 -5.67
CA LEU A 33 -13.06 -26.71 -4.59
C LEU A 33 -13.32 -27.75 -3.51
N PRO A 34 -12.27 -28.33 -2.90
CA PRO A 34 -12.41 -29.27 -1.78
C PRO A 34 -12.85 -28.58 -0.48
N ALA A 35 -12.58 -27.29 -0.34
CA ALA A 35 -12.91 -26.46 0.80
C ALA A 35 -12.93 -24.98 0.40
N GLU A 36 -13.32 -24.09 1.32
CA GLU A 36 -13.21 -22.64 1.13
C GLU A 36 -11.74 -22.23 1.12
N PRO A 37 -11.23 -21.53 0.08
CA PRO A 37 -9.86 -21.12 0.01
C PRO A 37 -9.57 -19.93 0.95
N GLU A 38 -8.40 -19.90 1.57
CA GLU A 38 -7.92 -18.74 2.33
C GLU A 38 -7.43 -17.62 1.41
N GLN A 39 -6.86 -17.98 0.26
CA GLN A 39 -6.39 -17.03 -0.75
C GLN A 39 -6.77 -17.52 -2.14
N MET A 40 -7.03 -16.57 -3.05
CA MET A 40 -7.30 -16.86 -4.45
C MET A 40 -6.56 -15.85 -5.33
N ILE A 41 -5.52 -16.30 -6.01
CA ILE A 41 -4.63 -15.46 -6.80
C ILE A 41 -4.83 -15.76 -8.28
N PHE A 42 -5.33 -14.79 -9.04
CA PHE A 42 -5.39 -14.87 -10.49
C PHE A 42 -4.04 -14.51 -11.09
N ASP A 43 -3.65 -15.24 -12.13
CA ASP A 43 -2.37 -15.07 -12.83
C ASP A 43 -1.18 -15.07 -11.86
N ALA A 44 -1.08 -16.15 -11.07
CA ALA A 44 -0.03 -16.31 -10.07
C ALA A 44 1.39 -16.21 -10.66
N GLY A 45 1.54 -16.64 -11.93
CA GLY A 45 2.80 -16.53 -12.70
C GLY A 45 3.05 -15.14 -13.29
N LYS A 46 2.08 -14.23 -13.30
CA LYS A 46 2.13 -12.91 -13.94
C LYS A 46 2.51 -12.98 -15.43
N VAL A 47 1.91 -13.94 -16.15
CA VAL A 47 2.18 -14.19 -17.56
C VAL A 47 1.20 -13.47 -18.50
N VAL A 48 0.05 -13.02 -17.98
CA VAL A 48 -0.95 -12.32 -18.78
C VAL A 48 -0.56 -10.86 -19.00
N LEU A 49 -0.39 -10.48 -20.26
CA LEU A 49 -0.13 -9.09 -20.67
C LEU A 49 -1.45 -8.32 -20.78
N ALA A 50 -2.13 -8.13 -19.66
CA ALA A 50 -3.39 -7.40 -19.60
C ALA A 50 -3.55 -6.69 -18.26
N ALA A 51 -4.44 -5.69 -18.23
CA ALA A 51 -4.89 -5.11 -16.97
C ALA A 51 -5.85 -6.09 -16.30
N VAL A 52 -5.42 -6.67 -15.17
CA VAL A 52 -6.23 -7.61 -14.40
C VAL A 52 -6.99 -6.85 -13.32
N HIS A 53 -8.32 -6.98 -13.35
CA HIS A 53 -9.20 -6.47 -12.31
C HIS A 53 -9.87 -7.65 -11.64
N THR A 54 -9.68 -7.79 -10.34
CA THR A 54 -10.31 -8.87 -9.56
C THR A 54 -11.23 -8.26 -8.51
N ASP A 55 -12.38 -8.90 -8.33
CA ASP A 55 -13.31 -8.59 -7.24
C ASP A 55 -13.37 -9.79 -6.31
N LYS A 56 -13.00 -9.59 -5.05
CA LYS A 56 -12.90 -10.63 -4.04
C LYS A 56 -13.52 -10.13 -2.74
N PRO A 57 -14.08 -11.00 -1.91
CA PRO A 57 -14.49 -10.68 -0.54
C PRO A 57 -13.33 -10.12 0.29
N LEU A 58 -13.64 -9.19 1.19
CA LEU A 58 -12.66 -8.55 2.08
C LEU A 58 -11.72 -9.54 2.81
N PRO A 59 -12.19 -10.68 3.36
CA PRO A 59 -11.31 -11.64 4.02
C PRO A 59 -10.20 -12.17 3.13
N LEU A 60 -10.48 -12.46 1.85
CA LEU A 60 -9.49 -12.96 0.90
C LEU A 60 -8.42 -11.90 0.60
N TRP A 61 -8.80 -10.63 0.47
CA TRP A 61 -7.82 -9.55 0.29
C TRP A 61 -6.92 -9.36 1.52
N ILE A 62 -7.48 -9.50 2.72
CA ILE A 62 -6.72 -9.42 3.97
C ILE A 62 -5.73 -10.59 4.08
N ALA A 63 -6.18 -11.80 3.77
CA ALA A 63 -5.32 -12.98 3.78
C ALA A 63 -4.20 -12.90 2.73
N GLU A 64 -4.51 -12.42 1.53
CA GLU A 64 -3.53 -12.20 0.46
C GLU A 64 -2.49 -11.15 0.85
N LEU A 65 -2.92 -10.03 1.46
CA LEU A 65 -2.00 -9.01 1.96
C LEU A 65 -1.05 -9.57 3.01
N GLY A 66 -1.53 -10.41 3.92
CA GLY A 66 -0.75 -10.96 5.02
C GLY A 66 0.08 -12.19 4.68
N GLY A 67 -0.31 -12.98 3.66
CA GLY A 67 0.23 -14.32 3.44
C GLY A 67 0.68 -14.64 2.01
N ALA A 68 0.35 -13.83 1.00
CA ALA A 68 0.76 -14.13 -0.37
C ALA A 68 2.28 -14.14 -0.51
N THR A 69 2.82 -15.20 -1.11
CA THR A 69 4.27 -15.40 -1.27
C THR A 69 4.89 -14.29 -2.13
N ALA A 70 4.24 -13.93 -3.24
CA ALA A 70 4.76 -12.89 -4.14
C ALA A 70 4.44 -11.49 -3.62
N GLY A 71 5.45 -10.63 -3.52
CA GLY A 71 5.27 -9.24 -3.08
C GLY A 71 4.33 -8.42 -3.95
N ILE A 72 4.23 -8.74 -5.25
CA ILE A 72 3.32 -8.06 -6.17
C ILE A 72 1.85 -8.34 -5.85
N ASP A 73 1.52 -9.52 -5.35
CA ASP A 73 0.16 -9.86 -4.94
C ASP A 73 -0.22 -9.09 -3.67
N ARG A 74 0.69 -9.01 -2.69
CA ARG A 74 0.49 -8.18 -1.50
C ARG A 74 0.30 -6.69 -1.83
N ILE A 75 1.04 -6.16 -2.82
CA ILE A 75 0.84 -4.80 -3.34
C ILE A 75 -0.56 -4.65 -3.94
N SER A 76 -1.00 -5.64 -4.72
CA SER A 76 -2.33 -5.64 -5.34
C SER A 76 -3.44 -5.69 -4.29
N ALA A 77 -3.27 -6.53 -3.27
CA ALA A 77 -4.19 -6.61 -2.13
C ALA A 77 -4.26 -5.28 -1.34
N ALA A 78 -3.13 -4.62 -1.08
CA ALA A 78 -3.12 -3.31 -0.43
C ALA A 78 -3.92 -2.27 -1.22
N ARG A 79 -3.79 -2.24 -2.55
CA ARG A 79 -4.55 -1.34 -3.43
C ARG A 79 -6.04 -1.65 -3.44
N ALA A 80 -6.42 -2.92 -3.41
CA ALA A 80 -7.82 -3.34 -3.33
C ALA A 80 -8.44 -2.92 -1.99
N LEU A 81 -7.73 -3.13 -0.89
CA LEU A 81 -8.16 -2.75 0.46
C LEU A 81 -8.34 -1.24 0.60
N ALA A 82 -7.57 -0.42 -0.13
CA ALA A 82 -7.78 1.03 -0.17
C ALA A 82 -9.16 1.42 -0.71
N LYS A 83 -9.67 0.67 -1.70
CA LYS A 83 -11.00 0.91 -2.31
C LYS A 83 -12.14 0.44 -1.41
N ILE A 84 -11.95 -0.71 -0.74
CA ILE A 84 -12.94 -1.28 0.19
C ILE A 84 -13.04 -0.41 1.44
N ALA A 85 -11.93 0.11 1.91
CA ALA A 85 -11.82 0.90 3.15
C ALA A 85 -12.37 0.17 4.39
N GLY A 86 -12.69 0.90 5.45
CA GLY A 86 -13.28 0.34 6.67
C GLY A 86 -12.26 -0.19 7.70
N PRO A 87 -12.72 -0.46 8.93
CA PRO A 87 -11.81 -0.72 10.06
C PRO A 87 -10.92 -1.96 9.90
N LYS A 88 -11.44 -3.03 9.30
CA LYS A 88 -10.68 -4.27 9.08
C LYS A 88 -9.60 -4.08 8.01
N ALA A 89 -9.93 -3.37 6.91
CA ALA A 89 -8.95 -3.03 5.87
C ALA A 89 -7.83 -2.15 6.43
N VAL A 90 -8.18 -1.11 7.19
CA VAL A 90 -7.19 -0.24 7.86
C VAL A 90 -6.29 -1.04 8.79
N ALA A 91 -6.85 -1.96 9.60
CA ALA A 91 -6.05 -2.78 10.51
C ALA A 91 -5.03 -3.65 9.76
N ALA A 92 -5.45 -4.31 8.68
CA ALA A 92 -4.57 -5.13 7.85
C ALA A 92 -3.47 -4.29 7.17
N LEU A 93 -3.82 -3.12 6.64
CA LEU A 93 -2.85 -2.20 6.03
C LEU A 93 -1.84 -1.65 7.04
N VAL A 94 -2.25 -1.37 8.28
CA VAL A 94 -1.34 -0.95 9.36
C VAL A 94 -0.34 -2.06 9.69
N GLN A 95 -0.79 -3.30 9.76
CA GLN A 95 0.10 -4.46 9.96
C GLN A 95 1.10 -4.60 8.79
N ALA A 96 0.64 -4.50 7.56
CA ALA A 96 1.50 -4.57 6.39
C ALA A 96 2.52 -3.43 6.35
N LEU A 97 2.12 -2.20 6.69
CA LEU A 97 3.02 -1.04 6.76
C LEU A 97 4.18 -1.27 7.75
N GLY A 98 3.89 -1.85 8.92
CA GLY A 98 4.89 -2.04 9.97
C GLY A 98 5.76 -3.29 9.80
N HIS A 99 5.27 -4.34 9.14
CA HIS A 99 5.88 -5.67 9.25
C HIS A 99 6.13 -6.41 7.93
N ASP A 100 5.62 -5.92 6.79
CA ASP A 100 5.88 -6.62 5.52
C ASP A 100 7.38 -6.59 5.20
N PRO A 101 8.00 -7.74 4.91
CA PRO A 101 9.44 -7.80 4.60
C PRO A 101 9.80 -7.06 3.31
N PHE A 102 8.85 -6.91 2.39
CA PHE A 102 9.09 -6.25 1.11
C PHE A 102 8.75 -4.76 1.18
N TRP A 103 9.76 -3.91 1.07
CA TRP A 103 9.60 -2.45 1.15
C TRP A 103 8.49 -1.89 0.22
N ALA A 104 8.30 -2.47 -0.97
CA ALA A 104 7.30 -1.97 -1.90
C ALA A 104 5.87 -2.28 -1.46
N ALA A 105 5.65 -3.39 -0.73
CA ALA A 105 4.37 -3.70 -0.10
C ALA A 105 4.09 -2.74 1.07
N ARG A 106 5.11 -2.43 1.91
CA ARG A 106 4.98 -1.38 2.94
C ARG A 106 4.62 -0.03 2.32
N GLY A 107 5.29 0.35 1.22
CA GLY A 107 4.97 1.57 0.49
C GLY A 107 3.54 1.60 -0.08
N ALA A 108 3.07 0.47 -0.62
CA ALA A 108 1.69 0.34 -1.11
C ALA A 108 0.67 0.44 0.03
N ALA A 109 0.96 -0.16 1.19
CA ALA A 109 0.14 -0.02 2.39
C ALA A 109 0.06 1.43 2.89
N ALA A 110 1.18 2.17 2.87
CA ALA A 110 1.20 3.60 3.19
C ALA A 110 0.30 4.41 2.25
N GLN A 111 0.41 4.20 0.94
CA GLN A 111 -0.44 4.86 -0.06
C GLN A 111 -1.92 4.52 0.14
N ALA A 112 -2.24 3.25 0.41
CA ALA A 112 -3.59 2.79 0.69
C ALA A 112 -4.19 3.49 1.92
N LEU A 113 -3.44 3.59 3.00
CA LEU A 113 -3.85 4.31 4.22
C LEU A 113 -4.10 5.80 3.95
N GLY A 114 -3.22 6.44 3.18
CA GLY A 114 -3.40 7.83 2.74
C GLY A 114 -4.68 8.05 1.93
N ALA A 115 -5.03 7.10 1.04
CA ALA A 115 -6.25 7.16 0.23
C ALA A 115 -7.53 6.98 1.08
N ILE A 116 -7.49 6.18 2.15
CA ILE A 116 -8.62 5.95 3.07
C ILE A 116 -8.94 7.18 3.92
N ARG A 117 -7.94 8.02 4.24
CA ARG A 117 -8.09 9.29 4.97
C ARG A 117 -8.80 9.18 6.33
N SER A 118 -8.76 8.02 6.99
CA SER A 118 -9.32 7.89 8.34
C SER A 118 -8.31 8.37 9.40
N GLN A 119 -8.81 8.79 10.56
CA GLN A 119 -7.96 9.18 11.70
C GLN A 119 -6.97 8.06 12.07
N ARG A 120 -7.44 6.81 12.13
CA ARG A 120 -6.59 5.65 12.45
C ARG A 120 -5.50 5.43 11.40
N ALA A 121 -5.81 5.64 10.11
CA ALA A 121 -4.83 5.55 9.03
C ALA A 121 -3.77 6.66 9.15
N ARG A 122 -4.19 7.91 9.41
CA ARG A 122 -3.27 9.02 9.67
C ARG A 122 -2.34 8.72 10.84
N ASP A 123 -2.90 8.32 11.98
CA ASP A 123 -2.11 8.06 13.19
C ASP A 123 -1.07 6.96 12.98
N ALA A 124 -1.43 5.91 12.23
CA ALA A 124 -0.51 4.85 11.85
C ALA A 124 0.63 5.36 10.93
N LEU A 125 0.32 6.19 9.94
CA LEU A 125 1.32 6.81 9.06
C LEU A 125 2.29 7.70 9.85
N VAL A 126 1.76 8.51 10.77
CA VAL A 126 2.56 9.39 11.64
C VAL A 126 3.50 8.59 12.55
N ALA A 127 3.02 7.50 13.12
CA ALA A 127 3.82 6.61 13.93
C ALA A 127 4.91 5.85 13.14
N ALA A 128 4.59 5.43 11.92
CA ALA A 128 5.51 4.67 11.08
C ALA A 128 6.67 5.52 10.51
N LEU A 129 6.44 6.82 10.26
CA LEU A 129 7.40 7.67 9.56
C LEU A 129 8.80 7.71 10.22
N PRO A 130 8.95 7.94 11.53
CA PRO A 130 10.25 7.95 12.19
C PRO A 130 10.88 6.56 12.37
N ALA A 131 10.09 5.49 12.30
CA ALA A 131 10.53 4.12 12.51
C ALA A 131 10.91 3.39 11.22
N GLU A 132 10.63 3.96 10.07
CA GLU A 132 10.86 3.32 8.78
C GLU A 132 12.28 3.61 8.25
N ASP A 133 13.05 2.57 8.01
CA ASP A 133 14.44 2.70 7.54
C ASP A 133 14.55 2.86 6.02
N HIS A 134 13.58 2.33 5.25
CA HIS A 134 13.67 2.33 3.80
C HIS A 134 13.20 3.67 3.20
N PRO A 135 14.06 4.44 2.51
CA PRO A 135 13.75 5.82 2.11
C PRO A 135 12.57 5.94 1.12
N ARG A 136 12.34 4.93 0.26
CA ARG A 136 11.18 4.93 -0.64
C ARG A 136 9.86 4.74 0.12
N VAL A 137 9.89 4.02 1.26
CA VAL A 137 8.71 3.88 2.11
C VAL A 137 8.47 5.16 2.90
N ARG A 138 9.52 5.77 3.48
CA ARG A 138 9.40 7.10 4.10
C ARG A 138 8.79 8.12 3.15
N ARG A 139 9.27 8.16 1.89
CA ARG A 139 8.67 9.00 0.85
C ARG A 139 7.19 8.67 0.61
N ALA A 140 6.82 7.39 0.56
CA ALA A 140 5.42 6.98 0.37
C ALA A 140 4.54 7.41 1.54
N ILE A 141 5.05 7.34 2.79
CA ILE A 141 4.36 7.83 3.98
C ILE A 141 4.17 9.35 3.93
N VAL A 142 5.21 10.10 3.58
CA VAL A 142 5.16 11.55 3.43
C VAL A 142 4.13 11.97 2.37
N LEU A 143 4.14 11.29 1.21
CA LEU A 143 3.14 11.49 0.16
C LEU A 143 1.72 11.24 0.68
N ALA A 144 1.52 10.14 1.40
CA ALA A 144 0.22 9.76 1.96
C ALA A 144 -0.28 10.77 2.97
N LEU A 145 0.59 11.26 3.86
CA LEU A 145 0.25 12.32 4.82
C LEU A 145 -0.08 13.63 4.09
N GLY A 146 0.62 13.96 3.01
CA GLY A 146 0.36 15.15 2.19
C GLY A 146 -1.03 15.21 1.56
N GLU A 147 -1.71 14.08 1.37
CA GLU A 147 -3.08 14.03 0.87
C GLU A 147 -4.15 14.37 1.92
N LEU A 148 -3.77 14.52 3.19
CA LEU A 148 -4.65 14.81 4.32
C LEU A 148 -4.78 16.33 4.53
N ARG A 149 -5.33 17.02 3.54
CA ARG A 149 -5.46 18.48 3.53
C ARG A 149 -5.98 19.04 4.88
N ASP A 150 -5.36 20.12 5.36
CA ASP A 150 -5.71 20.82 6.58
C ASP A 150 -5.56 19.98 7.88
N ASP A 151 -4.90 18.81 7.82
CA ASP A 151 -4.62 17.98 9.00
C ASP A 151 -3.34 18.47 9.70
N LEU A 152 -3.52 19.03 10.90
CA LEU A 152 -2.42 19.62 11.68
C LEU A 152 -1.46 18.56 12.23
N VAL A 153 -1.94 17.35 12.50
CA VAL A 153 -1.10 16.25 13.01
C VAL A 153 -0.20 15.73 11.89
N ALA A 154 -0.76 15.54 10.68
CA ALA A 154 0.02 15.20 9.51
C ALA A 154 1.04 16.29 9.16
N ALA A 155 0.63 17.56 9.19
CA ALA A 155 1.51 18.70 8.94
C ALA A 155 2.69 18.75 9.92
N ALA A 156 2.45 18.55 11.22
CA ALA A 156 3.50 18.52 12.23
C ALA A 156 4.48 17.35 12.02
N ALA A 157 3.98 16.17 11.62
CA ALA A 157 4.85 15.03 11.34
C ALA A 157 5.74 15.26 10.10
N VAL A 158 5.18 15.81 9.03
CA VAL A 158 5.92 16.14 7.80
C VAL A 158 6.91 17.29 8.03
N ALA A 159 6.53 18.30 8.84
CA ALA A 159 7.40 19.42 9.19
C ALA A 159 8.71 18.95 9.85
N ARG A 160 8.66 17.94 10.71
CA ARG A 160 9.85 17.36 11.36
C ARG A 160 10.85 16.80 10.34
N VAL A 161 10.39 16.24 9.22
CA VAL A 161 11.26 15.73 8.16
C VAL A 161 12.04 16.90 7.53
N VAL A 162 11.40 18.04 7.30
CA VAL A 162 12.05 19.24 6.76
C VAL A 162 12.99 19.88 7.79
N GLU A 163 12.59 19.91 9.06
CA GLU A 163 13.39 20.52 10.16
C GLU A 163 14.70 19.78 10.42
N HIS A 164 14.65 18.45 10.43
CA HIS A 164 15.80 17.61 10.79
C HIS A 164 16.57 17.13 9.55
N GLY A 165 15.99 17.28 8.36
CA GLY A 165 16.48 16.67 7.14
C GLY A 165 16.19 15.17 7.06
N ASP A 166 16.44 14.59 5.91
CA ASP A 166 16.42 13.14 5.69
C ASP A 166 17.74 12.72 5.01
N THR A 167 18.22 11.54 5.31
CA THR A 167 19.44 10.99 4.68
C THR A 167 19.34 10.88 3.16
N ARG A 168 18.14 11.02 2.62
CA ARG A 168 17.86 11.00 1.18
C ARG A 168 17.08 12.25 0.77
N TYR A 169 17.71 13.13 0.03
CA TYR A 169 17.15 14.41 -0.43
C TYR A 169 15.74 14.32 -1.03
N PHE A 170 15.41 13.22 -1.71
CA PHE A 170 14.09 13.06 -2.32
C PHE A 170 12.95 12.85 -1.31
N VAL A 171 13.26 12.44 -0.07
CA VAL A 171 12.27 12.34 1.01
C VAL A 171 11.97 13.74 1.55
N GLU A 172 13.02 14.54 1.75
CA GLU A 172 12.90 15.93 2.22
C GLU A 172 12.21 16.82 1.17
N ALA A 173 12.58 16.68 -0.10
CA ALA A 173 11.91 17.37 -1.20
C ALA A 173 10.41 17.06 -1.25
N GLU A 174 10.03 15.78 -1.07
CA GLU A 174 8.63 15.37 -1.00
C GLU A 174 7.94 15.95 0.23
N ALA A 175 8.63 16.05 1.37
CA ALA A 175 8.08 16.67 2.58
C ALA A 175 7.77 18.15 2.36
N GLY A 176 8.64 18.88 1.65
CA GLY A 176 8.36 20.25 1.24
C GLY A 176 7.09 20.39 0.39
N LEU A 177 6.92 19.52 -0.60
CA LEU A 177 5.70 19.47 -1.42
C LEU A 177 4.47 19.09 -0.61
N ALA A 178 4.60 18.13 0.30
CA ALA A 178 3.51 17.67 1.16
C ALA A 178 3.02 18.79 2.11
N LEU A 179 3.92 19.60 2.67
CA LEU A 179 3.54 20.77 3.48
C LEU A 179 2.70 21.77 2.70
N GLY A 180 3.01 21.98 1.42
CA GLY A 180 2.20 22.80 0.53
C GLY A 180 0.78 22.24 0.33
N LYS A 181 0.66 20.93 0.08
CA LYS A 181 -0.64 20.24 -0.07
C LYS A 181 -1.46 20.27 1.22
N LEU A 182 -0.81 20.11 2.36
CA LEU A 182 -1.39 20.20 3.70
C LEU A 182 -1.83 21.62 4.08
N ARG A 183 -1.41 22.64 3.32
CA ARG A 183 -1.64 24.06 3.62
C ARG A 183 -1.06 24.48 4.99
N ALA A 184 0.07 23.90 5.36
CA ALA A 184 0.74 24.24 6.61
C ALA A 184 1.18 25.70 6.61
N LYS A 185 0.67 26.49 7.56
CA LYS A 185 0.91 27.95 7.62
C LYS A 185 2.39 28.30 7.75
N ASP A 186 3.14 27.46 8.47
CA ASP A 186 4.57 27.68 8.76
C ASP A 186 5.49 27.12 7.67
N ALA A 187 4.95 26.46 6.61
CA ALA A 187 5.74 25.84 5.55
C ALA A 187 6.74 26.81 4.90
N PRO A 188 6.40 28.08 4.56
CA PRO A 188 7.37 28.99 3.94
C PRO A 188 8.58 29.30 4.83
N ALA A 189 8.36 29.45 6.14
CA ALA A 189 9.44 29.73 7.08
C ALA A 189 10.34 28.50 7.29
N LEU A 190 9.73 27.30 7.38
CA LEU A 190 10.46 26.04 7.48
C LEU A 190 11.33 25.76 6.25
N LEU A 191 10.80 25.94 5.07
CA LEU A 191 11.52 25.71 3.80
C LEU A 191 12.69 26.68 3.62
N ARG A 192 12.56 27.95 4.01
CA ARG A 192 13.68 28.89 3.98
C ARG A 192 14.83 28.44 4.90
N ARG A 193 14.51 28.05 6.15
CA ARG A 193 15.51 27.55 7.11
C ARG A 193 16.21 26.28 6.61
N ALA A 194 15.45 25.38 5.98
CA ALA A 194 16.03 24.18 5.39
C ALA A 194 17.01 24.52 4.24
N ALA A 195 16.65 25.45 3.36
CA ALA A 195 17.51 25.91 2.27
C ALA A 195 18.81 26.60 2.77
N GLU A 196 18.75 27.32 3.90
CA GLU A 196 19.90 27.93 4.55
C GLU A 196 20.83 26.91 5.23
N ARG A 197 20.30 25.79 5.71
CA ARG A 197 21.09 24.70 6.29
C ARG A 197 21.98 24.00 5.26
N ASP A 198 21.51 23.87 4.02
CA ASP A 198 22.12 23.08 2.95
C ASP A 198 22.98 23.94 2.00
N SER A 199 23.09 25.24 2.28
CA SER A 199 23.92 26.21 1.52
C SER A 199 25.28 26.46 2.20
#